data_e365861a91d671590fed961d0ba80632
#
_entry.id   e365861a91d671590fed961d0ba80632
#
_cell.length_a   1.000
_cell.length_b   1.000
_cell.length_c   1.000
_cell.angle_alpha   90.00
_cell.angle_beta   90.00
_cell.angle_gamma   90.00
#
_symmetry.space_group_name_H-M   'P 1'
#
loop_
_entity.id
_entity.type
_entity.pdbx_description
1 polymer ?
#
loop_
_entity_poly.entity_id
_entity_poly.type
_entity_poly.pdbx_seq_one_letter_code
_entity_poly.pdbx_strand_id
1 'polypeptide(L)'
;MVIMAQAGSFLPARSARIGLVDRVFTRVGAADDLVRGQSTFMVEMIETANILNNATRRSLVILDEIGRGTSTFDGLSIAWSVAEYLHNEPRAGCKTLFATHYHQLTELSRSLPRVRNYHMPVKEAGEEIVFLRKVSPGSVDRSYGIQVARLAGLPRKVTERARGVLASLEADNPPVKIRPRGKAFSQSTLFQMESIPHPALEQVRKLDLMNMTPVEALNALHELQRKLGGPAEKVTREAE
;
A
#
# COMPACT_ATOMS: atom_id res chain seq x y z
N MET A 1 -18.76 0.92 21.60
CA MET A 1 -19.99 0.11 21.50
C MET A 1 -19.81 -1.32 22.01
N VAL A 2 -18.84 -2.14 21.53
CA VAL A 2 -18.66 -3.54 21.98
C VAL A 2 -18.38 -3.62 23.47
N ILE A 3 -17.43 -2.82 23.98
CA ILE A 3 -17.12 -2.77 25.42
C ILE A 3 -18.34 -2.33 26.23
N MET A 4 -19.07 -1.31 25.78
CA MET A 4 -20.31 -0.85 26.44
C MET A 4 -21.35 -1.97 26.52
N ALA A 5 -21.56 -2.68 25.40
CA ALA A 5 -22.51 -3.80 25.35
C ALA A 5 -22.12 -4.92 26.33
N GLN A 6 -20.85 -5.27 26.41
CA GLN A 6 -20.37 -6.32 27.31
C GLN A 6 -20.39 -5.90 28.80
N ALA A 7 -20.34 -4.60 29.06
CA ALA A 7 -20.53 -4.01 30.38
C ALA A 7 -22.00 -3.81 30.76
N GLY A 8 -22.96 -4.19 29.90
CA GLY A 8 -24.40 -4.01 30.15
C GLY A 8 -24.91 -2.60 29.96
N SER A 9 -24.17 -1.71 29.27
CA SER A 9 -24.56 -0.33 29.00
C SER A 9 -25.48 -0.23 27.79
N PHE A 10 -26.30 0.83 27.75
CA PHE A 10 -27.08 1.19 26.56
C PHE A 10 -26.16 1.56 25.39
N LEU A 11 -26.60 1.25 24.18
CA LEU A 11 -25.90 1.55 22.94
C LEU A 11 -26.65 2.59 22.12
N PRO A 12 -25.95 3.47 21.38
CA PRO A 12 -26.58 4.40 20.44
C PRO A 12 -27.03 3.67 19.17
N ALA A 13 -27.95 2.70 19.33
CA ALA A 13 -28.48 1.88 18.25
C ALA A 13 -29.91 1.47 18.56
N ARG A 14 -30.77 1.29 17.54
CA ARG A 14 -32.13 0.75 17.71
C ARG A 14 -32.11 -0.71 18.16
N SER A 15 -31.17 -1.48 17.66
CA SER A 15 -30.90 -2.85 18.05
C SER A 15 -29.43 -3.19 17.77
N ALA A 16 -28.89 -4.12 18.54
CA ALA A 16 -27.53 -4.61 18.31
C ALA A 16 -27.45 -6.10 18.64
N ARG A 17 -26.73 -6.85 17.81
CA ARG A 17 -26.32 -8.22 18.07
C ARG A 17 -24.82 -8.32 18.06
N ILE A 18 -24.21 -8.45 19.23
CA ILE A 18 -22.77 -8.41 19.42
C ILE A 18 -22.34 -9.77 20.00
N GLY A 19 -21.39 -10.42 19.29
CA GLY A 19 -20.73 -11.61 19.81
C GLY A 19 -19.80 -11.25 20.94
N LEU A 20 -19.60 -12.16 21.90
CA LEU A 20 -18.64 -11.97 22.98
C LEU A 20 -17.22 -11.88 22.41
N VAL A 21 -16.49 -10.88 22.85
CA VAL A 21 -15.07 -10.68 22.53
C VAL A 21 -14.26 -10.79 23.82
N ASP A 22 -13.07 -11.40 23.73
CA ASP A 22 -12.16 -11.52 24.84
C ASP A 22 -11.26 -10.28 24.98
N ARG A 23 -10.93 -9.64 23.85
CA ARG A 23 -10.10 -8.44 23.79
C ARG A 23 -10.54 -7.54 22.65
N VAL A 24 -10.38 -6.23 22.85
CA VAL A 24 -10.52 -5.22 21.83
C VAL A 24 -9.16 -4.57 21.63
N PHE A 25 -8.61 -4.72 20.44
CA PHE A 25 -7.38 -4.04 20.04
C PHE A 25 -7.71 -2.91 19.09
N THR A 26 -7.08 -1.78 19.29
CA THR A 26 -7.24 -0.61 18.41
C THR A 26 -5.87 -0.07 18.04
N ARG A 27 -5.69 0.21 16.76
CA ARG A 27 -4.61 1.04 16.24
C ARG A 27 -5.26 2.13 15.41
N VAL A 28 -5.49 3.29 16.01
CA VAL A 28 -6.19 4.43 15.41
C VAL A 28 -5.39 5.70 15.70
N GLY A 29 -4.89 6.34 14.63
CA GLY A 29 -4.09 7.56 14.71
C GLY A 29 -2.73 7.37 15.39
N ALA A 30 -1.74 8.18 15.05
CA ALA A 30 -0.51 8.30 15.81
C ALA A 30 -0.63 9.54 16.71
N ALA A 31 -0.54 9.36 18.01
CA ALA A 31 -0.07 10.44 18.86
C ALA A 31 1.46 10.49 18.68
N ASP A 32 1.99 11.63 18.24
CA ASP A 32 3.42 11.86 18.20
C ASP A 32 3.98 11.78 19.63
N ASP A 33 4.64 10.70 19.98
CA ASP A 33 5.37 10.61 21.23
C ASP A 33 6.77 11.22 21.07
N LEU A 34 6.77 12.55 20.89
CA LEU A 34 8.00 13.35 20.75
C LEU A 34 8.91 13.22 21.99
N VAL A 35 8.38 12.80 23.14
CA VAL A 35 9.11 12.69 24.40
C VAL A 35 10.08 11.50 24.37
N ARG A 36 9.75 10.42 23.64
CA ARG A 36 10.59 9.21 23.57
C ARG A 36 11.50 9.16 22.36
N GLY A 37 11.47 10.17 21.48
CA GLY A 37 12.31 10.22 20.26
C GLY A 37 12.07 9.06 19.27
N GLN A 38 10.97 8.33 19.40
CA GLN A 38 10.61 7.27 18.47
C GLN A 38 9.82 7.86 17.29
N SER A 39 10.10 7.38 16.08
CA SER A 39 9.30 7.77 14.92
C SER A 39 7.88 7.23 15.08
N THR A 40 6.89 7.99 14.61
CA THR A 40 5.47 7.59 14.58
C THR A 40 5.28 6.22 13.92
N PHE A 41 6.07 5.92 12.89
CA PHE A 41 6.06 4.62 12.22
C PHE A 41 6.55 3.47 13.12
N MET A 42 7.60 3.70 13.94
CA MET A 42 8.08 2.67 14.88
C MET A 42 7.01 2.37 15.93
N VAL A 43 6.36 3.38 16.49
CA VAL A 43 5.26 3.21 17.44
C VAL A 43 4.12 2.41 16.82
N GLU A 44 3.74 2.75 15.58
CA GLU A 44 2.74 2.02 14.81
C GLU A 44 3.11 0.54 14.65
N MET A 45 4.37 0.23 14.31
CA MET A 45 4.81 -1.15 14.14
C MET A 45 4.84 -1.92 15.46
N ILE A 46 5.23 -1.29 16.57
CA ILE A 46 5.19 -1.92 17.91
C ILE A 46 3.74 -2.26 18.30
N GLU A 47 2.80 -1.34 18.11
CA GLU A 47 1.39 -1.57 18.41
C GLU A 47 0.79 -2.65 17.50
N THR A 48 1.10 -2.61 16.22
CA THR A 48 0.67 -3.64 15.26
C THR A 48 1.23 -5.01 15.62
N ALA A 49 2.52 -5.09 15.97
CA ALA A 49 3.14 -6.33 16.43
C ALA A 49 2.48 -6.87 17.71
N ASN A 50 2.16 -6.00 18.68
CA ASN A 50 1.42 -6.39 19.87
C ASN A 50 0.05 -6.99 19.53
N ILE A 51 -0.68 -6.40 18.59
CA ILE A 51 -1.97 -6.90 18.11
C ILE A 51 -1.80 -8.29 17.49
N LEU A 52 -0.89 -8.44 16.53
CA LEU A 52 -0.69 -9.68 15.79
C LEU A 52 -0.25 -10.84 16.69
N ASN A 53 0.56 -10.56 17.73
CA ASN A 53 1.05 -11.56 18.66
C ASN A 53 0.03 -11.97 19.73
N ASN A 54 -0.95 -11.11 20.04
CA ASN A 54 -1.88 -11.33 21.16
C ASN A 54 -3.35 -11.49 20.74
N ALA A 55 -3.70 -11.24 19.49
CA ALA A 55 -5.07 -11.42 19.01
C ALA A 55 -5.46 -12.91 18.98
N THR A 56 -6.69 -13.19 19.38
CA THR A 56 -7.32 -14.52 19.35
C THR A 56 -8.50 -14.52 18.38
N ARG A 57 -9.05 -15.67 18.07
CA ARG A 57 -10.26 -15.79 17.23
C ARG A 57 -11.46 -15.03 17.76
N ARG A 58 -11.51 -14.73 19.06
CA ARG A 58 -12.60 -13.98 19.69
C ARG A 58 -12.30 -12.51 19.88
N SER A 59 -11.12 -12.05 19.50
CA SER A 59 -10.75 -10.64 19.58
C SER A 59 -11.48 -9.82 18.52
N LEU A 60 -11.68 -8.54 18.81
CA LEU A 60 -12.04 -7.50 17.85
C LEU A 60 -10.80 -6.62 17.62
N VAL A 61 -10.40 -6.51 16.37
CA VAL A 61 -9.26 -5.67 15.96
C VAL A 61 -9.77 -4.50 15.11
N ILE A 62 -9.32 -3.29 15.42
CA ILE A 62 -9.60 -2.08 14.64
C ILE A 62 -8.28 -1.48 14.24
N LEU A 63 -8.02 -1.46 12.93
CA LEU A 63 -6.82 -0.90 12.33
C LEU A 63 -7.21 0.28 11.45
N ASP A 64 -6.52 1.39 11.62
CA ASP A 64 -6.76 2.61 10.87
C ASP A 64 -5.46 3.10 10.25
N GLU A 65 -5.41 3.12 8.92
CA GLU A 65 -4.33 3.64 8.09
C GLU A 65 -2.93 3.04 8.39
N ILE A 66 -2.83 1.73 8.57
CA ILE A 66 -1.55 1.03 8.74
C ILE A 66 -0.64 1.26 7.53
N GLY A 67 0.63 1.61 7.80
CA GLY A 67 1.66 1.84 6.78
C GLY A 67 1.75 3.28 6.28
N ARG A 68 1.02 4.23 6.88
CA ARG A 68 1.05 5.65 6.46
C ARG A 68 2.39 6.35 6.73
N GLY A 69 3.12 5.90 7.73
CA GLY A 69 4.36 6.55 8.22
C GLY A 69 5.64 6.20 7.43
N THR A 70 5.54 5.52 6.29
CA THR A 70 6.68 5.10 5.45
C THR A 70 6.40 5.33 3.97
N SER A 71 7.27 4.81 3.07
CA SER A 71 7.06 4.89 1.63
C SER A 71 5.77 4.18 1.22
N THR A 72 5.13 4.64 0.13
CA THR A 72 3.84 4.09 -0.31
C THR A 72 3.87 2.58 -0.54
N PHE A 73 4.94 2.07 -1.16
CA PHE A 73 5.04 0.63 -1.45
C PHE A 73 5.36 -0.20 -0.21
N ASP A 74 6.21 0.29 0.70
CA ASP A 74 6.48 -0.38 1.96
C ASP A 74 5.21 -0.43 2.81
N GLY A 75 4.52 0.70 2.96
CA GLY A 75 3.27 0.79 3.70
C GLY A 75 2.19 -0.13 3.15
N LEU A 76 1.99 -0.15 1.82
CA LEU A 76 1.06 -1.06 1.17
C LEU A 76 1.43 -2.53 1.41
N SER A 77 2.71 -2.88 1.31
CA SER A 77 3.19 -4.25 1.51
C SER A 77 2.95 -4.73 2.93
N ILE A 78 3.20 -3.87 3.92
CA ILE A 78 2.93 -4.15 5.33
C ILE A 78 1.43 -4.31 5.57
N ALA A 79 0.62 -3.35 5.12
CA ALA A 79 -0.83 -3.37 5.31
C ALA A 79 -1.47 -4.61 4.67
N TRP A 80 -1.01 -5.00 3.47
CA TRP A 80 -1.44 -6.21 2.78
C TRP A 80 -1.12 -7.47 3.60
N SER A 81 0.15 -7.59 4.05
CA SER A 81 0.61 -8.74 4.82
C SER A 81 -0.09 -8.86 6.17
N VAL A 82 -0.37 -7.74 6.84
CA VAL A 82 -1.15 -7.69 8.09
C VAL A 82 -2.58 -8.20 7.86
N ALA A 83 -3.23 -7.76 6.78
CA ALA A 83 -4.59 -8.20 6.46
C ALA A 83 -4.65 -9.70 6.14
N GLU A 84 -3.68 -10.22 5.36
CA GLU A 84 -3.55 -11.65 5.08
C GLU A 84 -3.30 -12.46 6.34
N TYR A 85 -2.42 -11.99 7.23
CA TYR A 85 -2.11 -12.65 8.49
C TYR A 85 -3.35 -12.76 9.38
N LEU A 86 -4.07 -11.67 9.60
CA LEU A 86 -5.29 -11.65 10.41
C LEU A 86 -6.40 -12.54 9.82
N HIS A 87 -6.40 -12.75 8.50
CA HIS A 87 -7.33 -13.65 7.84
C HIS A 87 -6.91 -15.12 7.95
N ASN A 88 -5.62 -15.43 7.68
CA ASN A 88 -5.15 -16.80 7.45
C ASN A 88 -4.64 -17.48 8.72
N GLU A 89 -4.11 -16.72 9.69
CA GLU A 89 -3.53 -17.29 10.90
C GLU A 89 -4.63 -17.93 11.79
N PRO A 90 -4.56 -19.23 12.06
CA PRO A 90 -5.58 -19.94 12.82
C PRO A 90 -5.81 -19.40 14.23
N ARG A 91 -4.79 -18.83 14.86
CA ARG A 91 -4.87 -18.25 16.20
C ARG A 91 -5.50 -16.86 16.18
N ALA A 92 -5.20 -16.07 15.14
CA ALA A 92 -5.56 -14.67 15.03
C ALA A 92 -6.78 -14.40 14.11
N GLY A 93 -7.43 -15.43 13.54
CA GLY A 93 -8.57 -15.30 12.62
C GLY A 93 -9.77 -14.58 13.23
N CYS A 94 -9.55 -13.40 13.76
CA CYS A 94 -10.49 -12.56 14.51
C CYS A 94 -11.37 -11.67 13.61
N LYS A 95 -12.33 -11.00 14.22
CA LYS A 95 -13.11 -9.95 13.55
C LYS A 95 -12.27 -8.69 13.46
N THR A 96 -12.03 -8.22 12.24
CA THR A 96 -11.19 -7.06 11.99
C THR A 96 -11.96 -6.01 11.18
N LEU A 97 -11.89 -4.75 11.62
CA LEU A 97 -12.23 -3.58 10.85
C LEU A 97 -10.92 -2.92 10.42
N PHE A 98 -10.69 -2.84 9.13
CA PHE A 98 -9.47 -2.29 8.56
C PHE A 98 -9.82 -1.09 7.69
N ALA A 99 -9.60 0.13 8.19
CA ALA A 99 -9.71 1.34 7.42
C ALA A 99 -8.37 1.64 6.72
N THR A 100 -8.42 1.99 5.45
CA THR A 100 -7.21 2.25 4.66
C THR A 100 -7.50 3.16 3.49
N HIS A 101 -6.49 3.88 3.04
CA HIS A 101 -6.47 4.64 1.79
C HIS A 101 -5.83 3.86 0.63
N TYR A 102 -5.29 2.66 0.90
CA TYR A 102 -4.72 1.80 -0.14
C TYR A 102 -5.84 1.06 -0.90
N HIS A 103 -6.24 1.58 -2.05
CA HIS A 103 -7.27 0.97 -2.90
C HIS A 103 -6.93 -0.46 -3.32
N GLN A 104 -5.64 -0.78 -3.45
CA GLN A 104 -5.16 -2.11 -3.82
C GLN A 104 -5.59 -3.20 -2.82
N LEU A 105 -5.78 -2.87 -1.53
CA LEU A 105 -6.25 -3.83 -0.54
C LEU A 105 -7.66 -4.36 -0.84
N THR A 106 -8.46 -3.65 -1.63
CA THR A 106 -9.79 -4.12 -2.05
C THR A 106 -9.75 -5.42 -2.83
N GLU A 107 -8.62 -5.71 -3.52
CA GLU A 107 -8.40 -6.94 -4.26
C GLU A 107 -8.35 -8.18 -3.35
N LEU A 108 -8.02 -8.02 -2.07
CA LEU A 108 -8.03 -9.12 -1.10
C LEU A 108 -9.39 -9.81 -0.98
N SER A 109 -10.48 -9.10 -1.22
CA SER A 109 -11.83 -9.69 -1.19
C SER A 109 -12.07 -10.75 -2.27
N ARG A 110 -11.25 -10.76 -3.34
CA ARG A 110 -11.31 -11.77 -4.42
C ARG A 110 -10.62 -13.08 -4.05
N SER A 111 -9.61 -13.01 -3.19
CA SER A 111 -8.76 -14.15 -2.81
C SER A 111 -9.03 -14.67 -1.40
N LEU A 112 -9.50 -13.81 -0.51
CA LEU A 112 -9.74 -14.12 0.89
C LEU A 112 -11.25 -14.18 1.17
N PRO A 113 -11.85 -15.37 1.33
CA PRO A 113 -13.32 -15.54 1.33
C PRO A 113 -14.04 -14.85 2.49
N ARG A 114 -13.33 -14.49 3.58
CA ARG A 114 -13.90 -13.78 4.72
C ARG A 114 -13.70 -12.26 4.67
N VAL A 115 -12.99 -11.73 3.65
CA VAL A 115 -12.82 -10.30 3.45
C VAL A 115 -14.03 -9.73 2.71
N ARG A 116 -14.51 -8.58 3.16
CA ARG A 116 -15.58 -7.80 2.53
C ARG A 116 -15.16 -6.34 2.44
N ASN A 117 -15.38 -5.75 1.28
CA ASN A 117 -15.11 -4.33 1.06
C ASN A 117 -16.33 -3.49 1.42
N TYR A 118 -16.05 -2.37 2.05
CA TYR A 118 -17.01 -1.32 2.37
C TYR A 118 -16.39 0.03 2.06
N HIS A 119 -17.22 1.02 1.79
CA HIS A 119 -16.77 2.38 1.54
C HIS A 119 -17.72 3.41 2.18
N MET A 120 -17.25 4.63 2.27
CA MET A 120 -18.05 5.79 2.68
C MET A 120 -18.50 6.54 1.43
N PRO A 121 -19.77 6.42 0.99
CA PRO A 121 -20.22 7.09 -0.23
C PRO A 121 -20.23 8.60 -0.07
N VAL A 122 -19.86 9.25 -1.17
CA VAL A 122 -19.86 10.69 -1.34
C VAL A 122 -20.87 11.04 -2.42
N LYS A 123 -21.71 12.04 -2.18
CA LYS A 123 -22.61 12.58 -3.19
C LYS A 123 -21.98 13.81 -3.82
N GLU A 124 -21.81 13.78 -5.12
CA GLU A 124 -21.38 14.93 -5.90
C GLU A 124 -22.61 15.80 -6.25
N ALA A 125 -22.56 17.09 -5.95
CA ALA A 125 -23.58 18.07 -6.29
C ALA A 125 -22.89 19.25 -7.01
N GLY A 126 -22.70 19.09 -8.31
CA GLY A 126 -21.90 20.01 -9.13
C GLY A 126 -20.45 20.02 -8.68
N GLU A 127 -19.98 21.16 -8.21
CA GLU A 127 -18.60 21.31 -7.67
C GLU A 127 -18.45 20.95 -6.20
N GLU A 128 -19.54 20.72 -5.49
CA GLU A 128 -19.56 20.37 -4.07
C GLU A 128 -19.62 18.86 -3.87
N ILE A 129 -19.04 18.39 -2.76
CA ILE A 129 -19.13 17.02 -2.31
C ILE A 129 -19.77 16.94 -0.94
N VAL A 130 -20.68 15.99 -0.75
CA VAL A 130 -21.35 15.75 0.52
C VAL A 130 -21.02 14.34 0.98
N PHE A 131 -20.36 14.22 2.14
CA PHE A 131 -20.10 12.94 2.78
C PHE A 131 -21.37 12.40 3.42
N LEU A 132 -21.88 11.26 2.95
CA LEU A 132 -23.13 10.71 3.47
C LEU A 132 -22.98 10.06 4.86
N ARG A 133 -21.75 9.86 5.33
CA ARG A 133 -21.42 9.29 6.65
C ARG A 133 -22.13 7.96 6.94
N LYS A 134 -22.34 7.16 5.90
CA LYS A 134 -22.91 5.82 5.97
C LYS A 134 -21.95 4.83 5.36
N VAL A 135 -21.72 3.71 6.02
CA VAL A 135 -20.93 2.62 5.48
C VAL A 135 -21.79 1.84 4.48
N SER A 136 -21.31 1.67 3.26
CA SER A 136 -21.97 0.95 2.18
C SER A 136 -21.10 -0.20 1.67
N PRO A 137 -21.68 -1.35 1.27
CA PRO A 137 -20.92 -2.45 0.67
C PRO A 137 -20.27 -2.04 -0.66
N GLY A 138 -19.13 -2.65 -0.94
CA GLY A 138 -18.38 -2.44 -2.18
C GLY A 138 -17.13 -1.57 -1.99
N SER A 139 -16.36 -1.40 -3.07
CA SER A 139 -15.20 -0.52 -3.15
C SER A 139 -15.52 0.70 -4.01
N VAL A 140 -14.74 1.77 -3.83
CA VAL A 140 -14.74 2.96 -4.70
C VAL A 140 -13.32 3.17 -5.21
N ASP A 141 -13.19 3.37 -6.52
CA ASP A 141 -11.88 3.55 -7.18
C ASP A 141 -11.44 5.02 -7.26
N ARG A 142 -12.24 5.94 -6.73
CA ARG A 142 -11.96 7.38 -6.76
C ARG A 142 -11.58 7.92 -5.39
N SER A 143 -10.53 8.73 -5.35
CA SER A 143 -10.19 9.54 -4.19
C SER A 143 -10.78 10.95 -4.37
N TYR A 144 -11.18 11.58 -3.26
CA TYR A 144 -11.73 12.93 -3.25
C TYR A 144 -10.77 13.95 -2.60
N GLY A 145 -9.48 13.60 -2.51
CA GLY A 145 -8.49 14.42 -1.81
C GLY A 145 -8.40 15.86 -2.34
N ILE A 146 -8.39 16.06 -3.66
CA ILE A 146 -8.32 17.39 -4.28
C ILE A 146 -9.62 18.18 -4.04
N GLN A 147 -10.77 17.52 -4.06
CA GLN A 147 -12.06 18.15 -3.73
C GLN A 147 -12.10 18.57 -2.27
N VAL A 148 -11.64 17.73 -1.35
CA VAL A 148 -11.52 18.08 0.08
C VAL A 148 -10.56 19.24 0.29
N ALA A 149 -9.41 19.24 -0.39
CA ALA A 149 -8.44 20.34 -0.33
C ALA A 149 -9.08 21.68 -0.77
N ARG A 150 -9.91 21.66 -1.82
CA ARG A 150 -10.67 22.83 -2.27
C ARG A 150 -11.68 23.28 -1.22
N LEU A 151 -12.44 22.36 -0.63
CA LEU A 151 -13.40 22.67 0.44
C LEU A 151 -12.72 23.24 1.69
N ALA A 152 -11.50 22.79 1.97
CA ALA A 152 -10.67 23.31 3.05
C ALA A 152 -10.08 24.71 2.76
N GLY A 153 -10.34 25.27 1.57
CA GLY A 153 -9.93 26.63 1.21
C GLY A 153 -8.55 26.73 0.56
N LEU A 154 -7.96 25.63 0.05
CA LEU A 154 -6.73 25.75 -0.71
C LEU A 154 -6.95 26.64 -1.96
N PRO A 155 -5.96 27.50 -2.32
CA PRO A 155 -6.05 28.36 -3.48
C PRO A 155 -6.37 27.58 -4.76
N ARG A 156 -7.26 28.14 -5.60
CA ARG A 156 -7.73 27.50 -6.83
C ARG A 156 -6.58 27.06 -7.76
N LYS A 157 -5.56 27.91 -7.92
CA LYS A 157 -4.36 27.58 -8.72
C LYS A 157 -3.65 26.30 -8.24
N VAL A 158 -3.60 26.07 -6.92
CA VAL A 158 -2.98 24.86 -6.33
C VAL A 158 -3.82 23.63 -6.64
N THR A 159 -5.14 23.69 -6.46
CA THR A 159 -6.03 22.55 -6.71
C THR A 159 -6.16 22.23 -8.19
N GLU A 160 -6.11 23.21 -9.09
CA GLU A 160 -6.05 23.01 -10.55
C GLU A 160 -4.72 22.33 -10.96
N ARG A 161 -3.59 22.81 -10.42
CA ARG A 161 -2.29 22.17 -10.67
C ARG A 161 -2.25 20.73 -10.14
N ALA A 162 -2.81 20.49 -8.93
CA ALA A 162 -2.88 19.16 -8.35
C ALA A 162 -3.66 18.17 -9.23
N ARG A 163 -4.76 18.60 -9.88
CA ARG A 163 -5.50 17.76 -10.86
C ARG A 163 -4.63 17.38 -12.05
N GLY A 164 -3.88 18.34 -12.60
CA GLY A 164 -2.98 18.06 -13.71
C GLY A 164 -1.86 17.08 -13.34
N VAL A 165 -1.29 17.24 -12.14
CA VAL A 165 -0.27 16.31 -11.64
C VAL A 165 -0.86 14.90 -11.41
N LEU A 166 -2.06 14.81 -10.81
CA LEU A 166 -2.73 13.54 -10.57
C LEU A 166 -2.98 12.80 -11.89
N ALA A 167 -3.52 13.49 -12.89
CA ALA A 167 -3.76 12.91 -14.22
C ALA A 167 -2.48 12.36 -14.87
N SER A 168 -1.34 13.06 -14.72
CA SER A 168 -0.05 12.57 -15.21
C SER A 168 0.42 11.33 -14.46
N LEU A 169 0.30 11.33 -13.12
CA LEU A 169 0.71 10.19 -12.29
C LEU A 169 -0.14 8.94 -12.56
N GLU A 170 -1.45 9.11 -12.79
CA GLU A 170 -2.35 8.00 -13.14
C GLU A 170 -2.06 7.43 -14.54
N ALA A 171 -1.65 8.28 -15.49
CA ALA A 171 -1.26 7.85 -16.84
C ALA A 171 0.06 7.05 -16.83
N ASP A 172 1.02 7.46 -16.01
CA ASP A 172 2.34 6.84 -15.92
C ASP A 172 2.36 5.56 -15.06
N ASN A 173 1.39 5.40 -14.15
CA ASN A 173 1.30 4.28 -13.22
C ASN A 173 -0.07 3.60 -13.31
N PRO A 174 -0.28 2.67 -14.27
CA PRO A 174 -1.48 1.86 -14.27
C PRO A 174 -1.61 1.05 -12.96
N PRO A 175 -2.83 0.75 -12.49
CA PRO A 175 -3.05 0.10 -11.21
C PRO A 175 -2.29 -1.23 -11.11
N VAL A 176 -1.46 -1.35 -10.09
CA VAL A 176 -0.66 -2.57 -9.82
C VAL A 176 -1.63 -3.71 -9.50
N LYS A 177 -1.73 -4.69 -10.39
CA LYS A 177 -2.50 -5.92 -10.15
C LYS A 177 -1.65 -6.87 -9.29
N ILE A 178 -1.85 -6.84 -7.98
CA ILE A 178 -1.22 -7.79 -7.05
C ILE A 178 -1.97 -9.12 -7.17
N ARG A 179 -1.27 -10.18 -7.61
CA ARG A 179 -1.85 -11.54 -7.67
C ARG A 179 -1.83 -12.15 -6.27
N PRO A 180 -2.98 -12.67 -5.78
CA PRO A 180 -3.01 -13.37 -4.50
C PRO A 180 -2.17 -14.64 -4.56
N ARG A 181 -1.45 -14.89 -3.48
CA ARG A 181 -0.49 -16.00 -3.36
C ARG A 181 -1.24 -17.32 -3.12
N GLY A 182 -1.28 -18.18 -4.13
CA GLY A 182 -1.55 -19.62 -3.92
C GLY A 182 -0.42 -20.24 -3.10
N LYS A 183 -0.75 -21.24 -2.26
CA LYS A 183 0.14 -21.93 -1.31
C LYS A 183 1.51 -22.29 -1.91
N ALA A 184 2.51 -21.45 -1.78
CA ALA A 184 3.94 -21.81 -1.79
C ALA A 184 4.77 -20.58 -1.41
N PHE A 185 5.52 -20.67 -0.33
CA PHE A 185 6.50 -19.65 0.06
C PHE A 185 7.68 -19.68 -0.91
N SER A 186 7.78 -18.70 -1.78
CA SER A 186 9.00 -18.34 -2.47
C SER A 186 9.06 -16.81 -2.57
N GLN A 187 10.05 -16.25 -1.95
CA GLN A 187 10.23 -14.84 -1.63
C GLN A 187 10.65 -13.95 -2.83
N SER A 188 10.39 -14.38 -4.07
CA SER A 188 11.04 -13.82 -5.26
C SER A 188 10.14 -13.04 -6.21
N THR A 189 8.88 -12.69 -5.89
CA THR A 189 7.97 -12.16 -6.92
C THR A 189 7.26 -10.84 -6.59
N LEU A 190 7.73 -10.08 -5.59
CA LEU A 190 7.14 -8.77 -5.27
C LEU A 190 7.71 -7.62 -6.11
N PHE A 191 8.75 -7.88 -6.92
CA PHE A 191 9.45 -6.90 -7.76
C PHE A 191 9.56 -7.34 -9.23
N GLN A 192 8.56 -8.00 -9.77
CA GLN A 192 8.41 -7.97 -11.21
C GLN A 192 7.55 -6.76 -11.60
N MET A 193 8.14 -5.57 -11.54
CA MET A 193 7.97 -4.66 -12.65
C MET A 193 8.30 -5.48 -13.88
N GLU A 194 7.38 -5.63 -14.83
CA GLU A 194 7.74 -5.92 -16.21
C GLU A 194 8.58 -4.73 -16.66
N SER A 195 9.87 -4.77 -16.32
CA SER A 195 10.85 -3.94 -17.00
C SER A 195 10.76 -4.42 -18.45
N ILE A 196 10.30 -3.58 -19.34
CA ILE A 196 10.54 -3.73 -20.78
C ILE A 196 12.03 -4.07 -20.86
N PRO A 197 12.41 -5.27 -21.31
CA PRO A 197 13.81 -5.68 -21.27
C PRO A 197 14.60 -4.64 -22.04
N HIS A 198 15.56 -3.99 -21.36
CA HIS A 198 16.37 -2.95 -21.99
C HIS A 198 16.95 -3.55 -23.27
N PRO A 199 16.92 -2.87 -24.43
CA PRO A 199 17.39 -3.44 -25.72
C PRO A 199 18.78 -4.05 -25.66
N ALA A 200 19.62 -3.60 -24.73
CA ALA A 200 20.94 -4.14 -24.46
C ALA A 200 20.89 -5.61 -23.95
N LEU A 201 19.85 -6.01 -23.20
CA LEU A 201 19.72 -7.41 -22.74
C LEU A 201 19.45 -8.39 -23.88
N GLU A 202 18.68 -7.99 -24.88
CA GLU A 202 18.47 -8.79 -26.08
C GLU A 202 19.75 -8.92 -26.90
N GLN A 203 20.58 -7.87 -26.94
CA GLN A 203 21.87 -7.91 -27.63
C GLN A 203 22.84 -8.84 -26.91
N VAL A 204 22.90 -8.80 -25.56
CA VAL A 204 23.71 -9.77 -24.79
C VAL A 204 23.30 -11.21 -25.08
N ARG A 205 21.99 -11.52 -25.17
CA ARG A 205 21.50 -12.87 -25.48
C ARG A 205 21.86 -13.37 -26.89
N LYS A 206 22.10 -12.46 -27.81
CA LYS A 206 22.45 -12.79 -29.22
C LYS A 206 23.94 -12.92 -29.46
N LEU A 207 24.81 -12.59 -28.47
CA LEU A 207 26.24 -12.74 -28.58
C LEU A 207 26.64 -14.20 -28.54
N ASP A 208 27.31 -14.67 -29.60
CA ASP A 208 27.90 -16.02 -29.63
C ASP A 208 29.30 -16.01 -29.05
N LEU A 209 29.38 -16.04 -27.73
CA LEU A 209 30.62 -15.91 -26.95
C LEU A 209 31.62 -17.06 -27.26
N MET A 210 31.15 -18.18 -27.77
CA MET A 210 32.03 -19.33 -28.05
C MET A 210 32.79 -19.20 -29.37
N ASN A 211 32.28 -18.38 -30.30
CA ASN A 211 32.88 -18.15 -31.62
C ASN A 211 33.45 -16.74 -31.79
N MET A 212 33.47 -15.91 -30.72
CA MET A 212 34.04 -14.57 -30.76
C MET A 212 35.50 -14.54 -30.31
N THR A 213 36.28 -13.70 -30.95
CA THR A 213 37.63 -13.38 -30.47
C THR A 213 37.56 -12.45 -29.24
N PRO A 214 38.61 -12.43 -28.37
CA PRO A 214 38.64 -11.54 -27.21
C PRO A 214 38.47 -10.06 -27.55
N VAL A 215 38.92 -9.62 -28.72
CA VAL A 215 38.81 -8.23 -29.19
C VAL A 215 37.35 -7.93 -29.59
N GLU A 216 36.69 -8.84 -30.28
CA GLU A 216 35.25 -8.70 -30.64
C GLU A 216 34.35 -8.70 -29.39
N ALA A 217 34.64 -9.54 -28.40
CA ALA A 217 33.93 -9.55 -27.14
C ALA A 217 34.10 -8.23 -26.38
N LEU A 218 35.29 -7.65 -26.34
CA LEU A 218 35.58 -6.37 -25.71
C LEU A 218 34.83 -5.22 -26.40
N ASN A 219 34.83 -5.19 -27.73
CA ASN A 219 34.09 -4.21 -28.52
C ASN A 219 32.59 -4.30 -28.31
N ALA A 220 32.03 -5.51 -28.26
CA ALA A 220 30.61 -5.72 -27.99
C ALA A 220 30.21 -5.23 -26.57
N LEU A 221 31.06 -5.49 -25.56
CA LEU A 221 30.86 -4.99 -24.21
C LEU A 221 30.94 -3.45 -24.15
N HIS A 222 31.87 -2.84 -24.87
CA HIS A 222 32.00 -1.37 -24.92
C HIS A 222 30.77 -0.71 -25.59
N GLU A 223 30.26 -1.30 -26.67
CA GLU A 223 29.01 -0.83 -27.30
C GLU A 223 27.80 -0.95 -26.37
N LEU A 224 27.67 -2.04 -25.63
CA LEU A 224 26.62 -2.25 -24.64
C LEU A 224 26.71 -1.23 -23.51
N GLN A 225 27.92 -0.98 -23.01
CA GLN A 225 28.17 0.03 -21.96
C GLN A 225 27.77 1.44 -22.42
N ARG A 226 28.11 1.81 -23.67
CA ARG A 226 27.71 3.10 -24.26
C ARG A 226 26.20 3.25 -24.37
N LYS A 227 25.48 2.19 -24.74
CA LYS A 227 24.01 2.15 -24.85
C LYS A 227 23.30 2.20 -23.50
N LEU A 228 23.96 1.71 -22.43
CA LEU A 228 23.46 1.73 -21.06
C LEU A 228 23.74 3.08 -20.32
N GLY A 229 24.34 4.08 -20.99
CA GLY A 229 24.65 5.37 -20.36
C GLY A 229 25.81 5.32 -19.37
N GLY A 230 26.80 4.45 -19.58
CA GLY A 230 28.02 4.40 -18.81
C GLY A 230 28.80 5.72 -18.86
N PRO A 231 29.65 6.01 -17.86
CA PRO A 231 30.31 7.29 -17.69
C PRO A 231 31.16 7.66 -18.92
N ALA A 232 30.87 8.84 -19.49
CA ALA A 232 31.71 9.46 -20.48
C ALA A 232 33.11 9.69 -19.88
N GLU A 233 34.15 9.21 -20.56
CA GLU A 233 35.55 9.35 -20.21
C GLU A 233 35.92 10.78 -19.73
N LYS A 234 36.40 10.87 -18.50
CA LYS A 234 37.41 11.86 -18.16
C LYS A 234 38.80 11.19 -18.25
N VAL A 235 39.36 11.15 -19.42
CA VAL A 235 40.80 10.97 -19.55
C VAL A 235 41.42 12.31 -19.20
N THR A 236 41.87 12.43 -17.97
CA THR A 236 42.78 13.49 -17.54
C THR A 236 44.15 13.16 -18.13
N ARG A 237 44.60 13.94 -19.11
CA ARG A 237 46.01 14.14 -19.37
C ARG A 237 46.55 15.10 -18.30
N GLU A 238 47.32 14.59 -17.38
CA GLU A 238 48.34 15.36 -16.66
C GLU A 238 49.61 14.53 -16.70
N ALA A 239 50.51 14.95 -17.56
CA ALA A 239 51.94 14.76 -17.48
C ALA A 239 52.60 15.84 -18.33
N GLU A 240 52.99 16.94 -17.68
CA GLU A 240 54.26 17.63 -17.79
C GLU A 240 54.27 18.75 -16.75
#